data_aa9fd88491a4b0d1799a428246e391b9
#
_entry.id   aa9fd88491a4b0d1799a428246e391b9
#
_cell.length_a   1.000
_cell.length_b   1.000
_cell.length_c   1.000
_cell.angle_alpha   90.00
_cell.angle_beta   90.00
_cell.angle_gamma   90.00
#
_symmetry.space_group_name_H-M   'P 1'
#
loop_
_entity.id
_entity.type
_entity.pdbx_description
1 polymer ?
#
loop_
_entity_poly.entity_id
_entity_poly.type
_entity_poly.pdbx_seq_one_letter_code
_entity_poly.pdbx_strand_id
1 'polypeptide(L)'
;MYDFDKVVDRRGTSSIKWNVQWDFGQKDGLLPFWIADTDFASEPKILEAMKKRCDHPIFGYADPWDSVYDAIQGWWDRRHGFHAEKDWMFISSGVVTNIYFNMQMLVPKGGKILAFTPVYDPFFAAIENSGHELVACPM
;
A
#
# COMPACT_ATOMS: atom_id res chain seq x y z
N MET A 1 21.09 -15.96 2.24
CA MET A 1 21.57 -14.63 1.79
C MET A 1 20.69 -14.25 0.61
N TYR A 2 20.18 -13.02 0.55
CA TYR A 2 19.38 -12.53 -0.58
C TYR A 2 20.31 -12.29 -1.77
N ASP A 3 19.86 -12.70 -2.95
CA ASP A 3 20.52 -12.40 -4.21
C ASP A 3 19.76 -11.22 -4.86
N PHE A 4 20.24 -10.01 -4.62
CA PHE A 4 19.67 -8.79 -5.19
C PHE A 4 20.09 -8.54 -6.64
N ASP A 5 21.08 -9.30 -7.14
CA ASP A 5 21.53 -9.19 -8.54
C ASP A 5 20.71 -10.10 -9.47
N LYS A 6 19.95 -11.02 -8.89
CA LYS A 6 19.07 -11.90 -9.66
C LYS A 6 17.88 -11.14 -10.24
N VAL A 7 17.87 -10.99 -11.54
CA VAL A 7 16.74 -10.40 -12.26
C VAL A 7 15.55 -11.36 -12.27
N VAL A 8 14.41 -10.90 -11.81
CA VAL A 8 13.13 -11.62 -11.89
C VAL A 8 12.28 -10.96 -12.98
N ASP A 9 12.05 -11.67 -14.09
CA ASP A 9 11.21 -11.17 -15.16
C ASP A 9 9.74 -11.15 -14.72
N ARG A 10 9.15 -9.97 -14.73
CA ARG A 10 7.76 -9.73 -14.33
C ARG A 10 6.82 -9.50 -15.52
N ARG A 11 7.34 -9.48 -16.74
CA ARG A 11 6.53 -9.36 -17.95
C ARG A 11 5.64 -10.59 -18.10
N GLY A 12 4.41 -10.40 -18.52
CA GLY A 12 3.43 -11.48 -18.64
C GLY A 12 2.89 -12.04 -17.31
N THR A 13 3.19 -11.41 -16.17
CA THR A 13 2.72 -11.85 -14.84
C THR A 13 1.55 -11.03 -14.30
N SER A 14 0.81 -10.34 -15.15
CA SER A 14 -0.23 -9.38 -14.76
C SER A 14 0.28 -8.21 -13.91
N SER A 15 1.56 -7.93 -13.92
CA SER A 15 2.15 -6.78 -13.26
C SER A 15 1.75 -5.50 -13.98
N ILE A 16 1.04 -4.61 -13.32
CA ILE A 16 0.68 -3.30 -13.88
C ILE A 16 1.94 -2.54 -14.26
N LYS A 17 2.94 -2.52 -13.39
CA LYS A 17 4.21 -1.82 -13.62
C LYS A 17 4.90 -2.23 -14.93
N TRP A 18 4.86 -3.53 -15.27
CA TRP A 18 5.58 -4.08 -16.42
C TRP A 18 4.71 -4.31 -17.66
N ASN A 19 3.39 -4.45 -17.50
CA ASN A 19 2.50 -4.81 -18.59
C ASN A 19 1.66 -3.64 -19.10
N VAL A 20 1.47 -2.59 -18.32
CA VAL A 20 0.74 -1.40 -18.77
C VAL A 20 1.68 -0.54 -19.61
N GLN A 21 1.38 -0.52 -20.88
CA GLN A 21 1.99 0.41 -21.82
C GLN A 21 1.23 1.73 -21.72
N TRP A 22 1.73 2.65 -20.91
CA TRP A 22 1.24 4.02 -20.95
C TRP A 22 1.60 4.62 -22.30
N ASP A 23 0.69 5.41 -22.86
CA ASP A 23 0.76 6.00 -24.20
C ASP A 23 1.84 7.11 -24.33
N PHE A 24 2.96 6.92 -23.66
CA PHE A 24 4.14 7.78 -23.78
C PHE A 24 5.00 7.42 -25.01
N GLY A 25 4.39 6.78 -26.02
CA GLY A 25 5.12 6.28 -27.20
C GLY A 25 6.03 5.14 -26.80
N GLN A 26 5.54 3.93 -26.98
CA GLN A 26 6.28 2.68 -26.68
C GLN A 26 7.68 2.74 -27.26
N LYS A 27 8.66 2.91 -26.39
CA LYS A 27 10.04 2.63 -26.72
C LYS A 27 10.40 1.31 -26.06
N ASP A 28 10.67 0.30 -26.87
CA ASP A 28 11.21 -0.96 -26.38
C ASP A 28 12.45 -0.71 -25.51
N GLY A 29 12.53 -1.39 -24.38
CA GLY A 29 13.68 -1.32 -23.50
C GLY A 29 13.62 -0.28 -22.38
N LEU A 30 12.49 0.43 -22.21
CA LEU A 30 12.33 1.31 -21.05
C LEU A 30 12.16 0.49 -19.76
N LEU A 31 12.85 0.93 -18.72
CA LEU A 31 12.68 0.39 -17.36
C LEU A 31 11.58 1.17 -16.63
N PRO A 32 10.56 0.48 -16.10
CA PRO A 32 9.46 1.13 -15.41
C PRO A 32 9.85 1.52 -13.98
N PHE A 33 9.81 2.83 -13.67
CA PHE A 33 10.04 3.39 -12.33
C PHE A 33 8.83 4.16 -11.78
N TRP A 34 7.69 4.05 -12.41
CA TRP A 34 6.49 4.83 -12.09
C TRP A 34 5.62 4.24 -10.98
N ILE A 35 5.76 2.96 -10.67
CA ILE A 35 5.11 2.32 -9.50
C ILE A 35 6.20 1.92 -8.50
N ALA A 36 5.93 2.18 -7.22
CA ALA A 36 6.85 1.96 -6.13
C ALA A 36 6.91 0.50 -5.62
N ASP A 37 6.29 -0.45 -6.32
CA ASP A 37 6.44 -1.87 -5.99
C ASP A 37 7.87 -2.35 -6.29
N THR A 38 8.39 -3.24 -5.44
CA THR A 38 9.75 -3.77 -5.61
C THR A 38 9.81 -4.81 -6.73
N ASP A 39 10.96 -4.85 -7.42
CA ASP A 39 11.27 -5.90 -8.40
C ASP A 39 12.15 -7.03 -7.80
N PHE A 40 12.49 -6.92 -6.53
CA PHE A 40 13.20 -7.97 -5.82
C PHE A 40 12.24 -9.08 -5.37
N ALA A 41 12.75 -10.31 -5.35
CA ALA A 41 11.99 -11.44 -4.80
C ALA A 41 11.64 -11.19 -3.32
N SER A 42 10.42 -11.60 -2.95
CA SER A 42 9.99 -11.54 -1.55
C SER A 42 10.85 -12.44 -0.66
N GLU A 43 10.96 -12.07 0.60
CA GLU A 43 11.68 -12.84 1.61
C GLU A 43 11.18 -14.29 1.67
N PRO A 44 12.08 -15.31 1.60
CA PRO A 44 11.68 -16.72 1.56
C PRO A 44 10.76 -17.16 2.69
N LYS A 45 10.95 -16.66 3.90
CA LYS A 45 10.09 -16.97 5.05
C LYS A 45 8.65 -16.46 4.88
N ILE A 46 8.48 -15.33 4.20
CA ILE A 46 7.15 -14.82 3.85
C ILE A 46 6.47 -15.77 2.87
N LEU A 47 7.20 -16.19 1.83
CA LEU A 47 6.68 -17.14 0.83
C LEU A 47 6.34 -18.50 1.46
N GLU A 48 7.16 -18.98 2.38
CA GLU A 48 6.92 -20.22 3.14
C GLU A 48 5.65 -20.09 4.00
N ALA A 49 5.50 -19.00 4.73
CA ALA A 49 4.31 -18.76 5.54
C ALA A 49 3.03 -18.70 4.69
N MET A 50 3.08 -18.06 3.52
CA MET A 50 1.96 -18.02 2.58
C MET A 50 1.62 -19.43 2.06
N LYS A 51 2.62 -20.22 1.66
CA LYS A 51 2.42 -21.60 1.21
C LYS A 51 1.78 -22.44 2.32
N LYS A 52 2.31 -22.37 3.54
CA LYS A 52 1.74 -23.07 4.70
C LYS A 52 0.28 -22.65 4.97
N ARG A 53 -0.06 -21.37 4.75
CA ARG A 53 -1.46 -20.92 4.85
C ARG A 53 -2.35 -21.54 3.77
N CYS A 54 -1.81 -21.70 2.55
CA CYS A 54 -2.52 -22.34 1.44
C CYS A 54 -2.73 -23.86 1.67
N ASP A 55 -1.87 -24.53 2.42
CA ASP A 55 -2.02 -25.96 2.78
C ASP A 55 -3.30 -26.20 3.60
N HIS A 56 -3.81 -25.17 4.27
CA HIS A 56 -5.13 -25.20 4.90
C HIS A 56 -6.17 -24.65 3.91
N PRO A 57 -6.97 -25.51 3.25
CA PRO A 57 -7.72 -25.13 2.04
C PRO A 57 -8.99 -24.32 2.29
N ILE A 58 -9.29 -23.97 3.55
CA ILE A 58 -10.49 -23.21 3.91
C ILE A 58 -10.12 -21.76 4.18
N PHE A 59 -10.65 -20.86 3.35
CA PHE A 59 -10.47 -19.42 3.44
C PHE A 59 -11.81 -18.78 3.81
N GLY A 60 -12.09 -18.71 5.10
CA GLY A 60 -13.29 -18.08 5.63
C GLY A 60 -13.05 -16.65 6.06
N TYR A 61 -13.95 -16.12 6.86
CA TYR A 61 -13.71 -14.86 7.54
C TYR A 61 -12.54 -15.01 8.51
N ALA A 62 -11.60 -14.08 8.46
CA ALA A 62 -10.44 -14.07 9.32
C ALA A 62 -10.44 -12.81 10.20
N ASP A 63 -10.08 -13.00 11.45
CA ASP A 63 -9.83 -11.93 12.38
C ASP A 63 -8.32 -11.83 12.63
N PRO A 64 -7.72 -10.63 12.66
CA PRO A 64 -6.31 -10.47 12.98
C PRO A 64 -6.00 -11.00 14.37
N TRP A 65 -5.03 -11.89 14.47
CA TRP A 65 -4.59 -12.40 15.78
C TRP A 65 -3.76 -11.37 16.50
N ASP A 66 -3.69 -11.47 17.83
CA ASP A 66 -2.85 -10.63 18.67
C ASP A 66 -1.42 -10.49 18.15
N SER A 67 -0.85 -11.56 17.60
CA SER A 67 0.49 -11.57 17.02
C SER A 67 0.68 -10.57 15.88
N VAL A 68 -0.38 -10.19 15.16
CA VAL A 68 -0.32 -9.15 14.11
C VAL A 68 -0.12 -7.79 14.75
N TYR A 69 -0.92 -7.49 15.79
CA TYR A 69 -0.81 -6.23 16.54
C TYR A 69 0.53 -6.13 17.26
N ASP A 70 0.99 -7.23 17.87
CA ASP A 70 2.31 -7.30 18.54
C ASP A 70 3.45 -7.03 17.54
N ALA A 71 3.34 -7.55 16.32
CA ALA A 71 4.34 -7.32 15.28
C ALA A 71 4.38 -5.85 14.84
N ILE A 72 3.21 -5.22 14.64
CA ILE A 72 3.09 -3.80 14.27
C ILE A 72 3.63 -2.92 15.40
N GLN A 73 3.19 -3.13 16.63
CA GLN A 73 3.62 -2.40 17.81
C GLN A 73 5.13 -2.51 18.00
N GLY A 74 5.67 -3.74 17.94
CA GLY A 74 7.10 -3.96 18.07
C GLY A 74 7.93 -3.36 16.93
N TRP A 75 7.37 -3.21 15.74
CA TRP A 75 8.02 -2.49 14.65
C TRP A 75 8.11 -0.99 14.96
N TRP A 76 7.01 -0.37 15.35
CA TRP A 76 6.96 1.06 15.67
C TRP A 76 7.85 1.41 16.86
N ASP A 77 7.83 0.59 17.92
CA ASP A 77 8.73 0.75 19.07
C ASP A 77 10.21 0.79 18.63
N ARG A 78 10.62 -0.23 17.87
CA ARG A 78 12.02 -0.38 17.51
C ARG A 78 12.51 0.62 16.43
N ARG A 79 11.64 1.01 15.53
CA ARG A 79 12.04 1.79 14.34
C ARG A 79 11.69 3.26 14.44
N HIS A 80 10.71 3.61 15.25
CA HIS A 80 10.18 4.97 15.33
C HIS A 80 10.11 5.51 16.77
N GLY A 81 10.40 4.71 17.79
CA GLY A 81 10.26 5.10 19.19
C GLY A 81 8.83 5.49 19.57
N PHE A 82 7.86 4.92 18.86
CA PHE A 82 6.44 5.19 19.07
C PHE A 82 5.71 3.93 19.50
N HIS A 83 5.07 3.99 20.66
CA HIS A 83 4.25 2.91 21.19
C HIS A 83 2.79 3.17 20.88
N ALA A 84 2.17 2.29 20.08
CA ALA A 84 0.74 2.34 19.81
C ALA A 84 0.03 1.24 20.61
N GLU A 85 -1.02 1.61 21.33
CA GLU A 85 -1.87 0.63 22.01
C GLU A 85 -2.67 -0.19 20.99
N LYS A 86 -2.93 -1.46 21.28
CA LYS A 86 -3.65 -2.35 20.37
C LYS A 86 -5.05 -1.86 20.04
N ASP A 87 -5.74 -1.26 20.99
CA ASP A 87 -7.09 -0.71 20.83
C ASP A 87 -7.15 0.56 19.98
N TRP A 88 -5.99 1.14 19.62
CA TRP A 88 -5.90 2.24 18.66
C TRP A 88 -5.77 1.76 17.20
N MET A 89 -5.60 0.45 17.00
CA MET A 89 -5.28 -0.11 15.71
C MET A 89 -6.51 -0.73 15.05
N PHE A 90 -6.76 -0.34 13.81
CA PHE A 90 -7.77 -0.92 12.94
C PHE A 90 -7.11 -1.43 11.65
N ILE A 91 -7.35 -2.71 11.34
CA ILE A 91 -6.86 -3.30 10.10
C ILE A 91 -7.87 -3.02 8.99
N SER A 92 -7.37 -2.56 7.86
CA SER A 92 -8.19 -2.31 6.68
C SER A 92 -7.52 -2.80 5.40
N SER A 93 -8.26 -2.72 4.28
CA SER A 93 -7.81 -3.19 2.98
C SER A 93 -6.72 -2.33 2.32
N GLY A 94 -6.43 -1.14 2.86
CA GLY A 94 -5.35 -0.30 2.33
C GLY A 94 -5.46 1.17 2.70
N VAL A 95 -4.35 1.89 2.55
CA VAL A 95 -4.21 3.29 2.95
C VAL A 95 -5.19 4.20 2.22
N VAL A 96 -5.33 4.08 0.91
CA VAL A 96 -6.23 4.94 0.11
C VAL A 96 -7.68 4.74 0.54
N THR A 97 -8.09 3.49 0.77
CA THR A 97 -9.42 3.17 1.30
C THR A 97 -9.67 3.83 2.66
N ASN A 98 -8.67 3.80 3.55
CA ASN A 98 -8.76 4.47 4.85
C ASN A 98 -8.89 5.99 4.71
N ILE A 99 -8.17 6.59 3.79
CA ILE A 99 -8.26 8.02 3.51
C ILE A 99 -9.70 8.38 3.12
N TYR A 100 -10.32 7.61 2.23
CA TYR A 100 -11.72 7.80 1.86
C TYR A 100 -12.66 7.73 3.06
N PHE A 101 -12.56 6.69 3.87
CA PHE A 101 -13.41 6.54 5.05
C PHE A 101 -13.22 7.67 6.07
N ASN A 102 -11.95 8.03 6.36
CA ASN A 102 -11.66 9.10 7.28
C ASN A 102 -12.23 10.46 6.80
N MET A 103 -12.12 10.76 5.50
CA MET A 103 -12.71 11.98 4.95
C MET A 103 -14.22 11.99 5.13
N GLN A 104 -14.90 10.90 4.82
CA GLN A 104 -16.37 10.81 4.95
C GLN A 104 -16.82 10.88 6.41
N MET A 105 -16.04 10.36 7.35
CA MET A 105 -16.39 10.36 8.77
C MET A 105 -16.09 11.68 9.47
N LEU A 106 -14.99 12.33 9.11
CA LEU A 106 -14.44 13.45 9.88
C LEU A 106 -14.74 14.82 9.25
N VAL A 107 -15.01 14.86 7.94
CA VAL A 107 -15.17 16.12 7.21
C VAL A 107 -16.59 16.23 6.69
N PRO A 108 -17.32 17.31 6.98
CA PRO A 108 -18.66 17.56 6.42
C PRO A 108 -18.59 17.58 4.88
N LYS A 109 -19.68 17.12 4.23
CA LYS A 109 -19.79 17.11 2.77
C LYS A 109 -19.48 18.50 2.19
N GLY A 110 -18.61 18.55 1.19
CA GLY A 110 -18.15 19.79 0.58
C GLY A 110 -17.09 20.53 1.41
N GLY A 111 -16.65 19.96 2.51
CA GLY A 111 -15.57 20.52 3.33
C GLY A 111 -14.22 20.53 2.62
N LYS A 112 -13.26 21.27 3.17
CA LYS A 112 -11.94 21.45 2.59
C LYS A 112 -10.93 20.51 3.22
N ILE A 113 -10.08 19.91 2.37
CA ILE A 113 -9.00 19.01 2.79
C ILE A 113 -7.68 19.56 2.27
N LEU A 114 -6.77 19.85 3.19
CA LEU A 114 -5.43 20.30 2.87
C LEU A 114 -4.54 19.10 2.54
N ALA A 115 -3.84 19.18 1.41
CA ALA A 115 -2.79 18.24 1.05
C ALA A 115 -1.50 18.97 0.68
N PHE A 116 -0.38 18.48 1.20
CA PHE A 116 0.94 18.95 0.77
C PHE A 116 1.21 18.46 -0.66
N THR A 117 1.80 19.33 -1.50
CA THR A 117 2.06 19.01 -2.89
C THR A 117 3.54 19.26 -3.25
N PRO A 118 4.14 18.40 -4.11
CA PRO A 118 3.55 17.23 -4.78
C PRO A 118 3.30 16.05 -3.83
N VAL A 119 2.26 15.24 -4.10
CA VAL A 119 1.92 14.05 -3.32
C VAL A 119 1.41 12.95 -4.25
N TYR A 120 1.26 11.75 -3.73
CA TYR A 120 0.75 10.60 -4.45
C TYR A 120 -0.64 10.87 -5.05
N ASP A 121 -0.71 10.75 -6.37
CA ASP A 121 -1.87 11.11 -7.20
C ASP A 121 -3.24 10.57 -6.72
N PRO A 122 -3.37 9.30 -6.27
CA PRO A 122 -4.62 8.80 -5.74
C PRO A 122 -5.18 9.55 -4.53
N PHE A 123 -4.38 10.36 -3.83
CA PHE A 123 -4.90 11.18 -2.74
C PHE A 123 -5.74 12.34 -3.24
N PHE A 124 -5.37 12.94 -4.38
CA PHE A 124 -6.20 13.95 -5.04
C PHE A 124 -7.52 13.36 -5.48
N ALA A 125 -7.46 12.22 -6.19
CA ALA A 125 -8.66 11.50 -6.61
C ALA A 125 -9.55 11.12 -5.41
N ALA A 126 -8.96 10.74 -4.28
CA ALA A 126 -9.71 10.43 -3.06
C ALA A 126 -10.47 11.66 -2.55
N ILE A 127 -9.85 12.84 -2.51
CA ILE A 127 -10.47 14.08 -2.07
C ILE A 127 -11.63 14.47 -2.98
N GLU A 128 -11.38 14.51 -4.28
CA GLU A 128 -12.38 14.93 -5.28
C GLU A 128 -13.56 13.97 -5.36
N ASN A 129 -13.30 12.66 -5.45
CA ASN A 129 -14.35 11.63 -5.53
C ASN A 129 -15.16 11.51 -4.24
N SER A 130 -14.63 11.96 -3.10
CA SER A 130 -15.39 12.06 -1.83
C SER A 130 -16.28 13.31 -1.78
N GLY A 131 -16.23 14.18 -2.79
CA GLY A 131 -17.02 15.41 -2.87
C GLY A 131 -16.50 16.52 -1.97
N HIS A 132 -15.20 16.52 -1.68
CA HIS A 132 -14.50 17.55 -0.91
C HIS A 132 -13.67 18.46 -1.80
N GLU A 133 -13.34 19.65 -1.28
CA GLU A 133 -12.48 20.62 -1.97
C GLU A 133 -11.01 20.40 -1.57
N LEU A 134 -10.16 20.25 -2.56
CA LEU A 134 -8.71 20.18 -2.35
C LEU A 134 -8.14 21.58 -2.07
N VAL A 135 -7.43 21.71 -0.97
CA VAL A 135 -6.57 22.87 -0.68
C VAL A 135 -5.11 22.43 -0.81
N ALA A 136 -4.48 22.75 -1.93
CA ALA A 136 -3.09 22.42 -2.17
C ALA A 136 -2.17 23.33 -1.36
N CYS A 137 -1.20 22.74 -0.65
CA CYS A 137 -0.14 23.43 0.07
C CYS A 137 1.22 23.04 -0.53
N PRO A 138 1.80 23.83 -1.43
CA PRO A 138 3.12 23.54 -2.01
C PRO A 138 4.22 23.49 -0.94
N MET A 139 5.13 22.49 -1.07
CA MET A 139 6.32 22.33 -0.23
C MET A 139 7.55 22.96 -0.91
#